data_2105a7e097e1a3f0d00b65ee06b84775
#
_entry.id   2105a7e097e1a3f0d00b65ee06b84775
#
_cell.length_a   1.000
_cell.length_b   1.000
_cell.length_c   1.000
_cell.angle_alpha   90.00
_cell.angle_beta   90.00
_cell.angle_gamma   90.00
#
_symmetry.space_group_name_H-M   'P 1'
#
loop_
_entity.id
_entity.type
_entity.pdbx_description
1 polymer ?
#
loop_
_entity_poly.entity_id
_entity_poly.type
_entity_poly.pdbx_seq_one_letter_code
_entity_poly.pdbx_strand_id
1 'polypeptide(L)'
;MSETFDFVIVGAGSGGSTLAGRLSEDKNTSVALLDAGGKNDNWVVTTPFALVLMVTKPINNWAFNTVPQKGLNGRIGYQPRGKGLGGSSAINAMVYIRGHRADYDQWASLGNPGWSYSDVLPYFKRAEDNADFDGEFHGKGGPLSVAKLRTDNPVQQTFLEAAQQAQFRLREDFNTDDHEGLGIYQVTQRNGERCSAARAYVHPHMGTRPNLRVETFAHATRILFEGKRAVGVEYMQGKEKKVLRARREVIVASGAFQSPQLLMLSGVGDAAALGKHGIASVHHLPGVGQNLQDHIDFVFGYMSDNPNFNGLSLKQIPRLLRAIGQYRRERRGPMTSNFAECGGFLKTRPDLDIPDIQLHFGMAMADDHGRKRHNGTGFTCHVCLLRPKSRGEVTLGSADPMAAPLIDPNFFGDPADLETMVAGYKTTRRLMETPALRALQKQEMYTAGVKTDDDIRNILRARSDTVYHPVGTCKMGSDAMAVVDAKLKVHGMEGLRVVDASIMPTLVGGNTNAPTIMIGEKAADMIKAEMR
;
A
#
# COMPACT_ATOMS: atom_id res chain seq x y z
N MET A 1 24.21 27.60 -6.81
CA MET A 1 23.55 27.39 -8.12
C MET A 1 22.65 26.18 -8.00
N SER A 2 21.42 26.23 -8.53
CA SER A 2 20.49 25.09 -8.54
C SER A 2 20.99 24.03 -9.52
N GLU A 3 21.11 22.78 -9.06
CA GLU A 3 21.46 21.65 -9.93
C GLU A 3 20.27 21.30 -10.84
N THR A 4 20.56 20.86 -12.08
CA THR A 4 19.55 20.58 -13.11
C THR A 4 19.64 19.13 -13.59
N PHE A 5 18.52 18.43 -13.58
CA PHE A 5 18.37 17.04 -14.03
C PHE A 5 17.34 16.96 -15.18
N ASP A 6 17.33 15.87 -15.91
CA ASP A 6 16.27 15.63 -16.90
C ASP A 6 14.95 15.41 -16.18
N PHE A 7 14.94 14.57 -15.13
CA PHE A 7 13.77 14.26 -14.32
C PHE A 7 14.03 14.51 -12.84
N VAL A 8 13.08 15.17 -12.17
CA VAL A 8 13.04 15.32 -10.72
C VAL A 8 11.83 14.55 -10.20
N ILE A 9 12.06 13.45 -9.47
CA ILE A 9 11.03 12.57 -8.92
C ILE A 9 10.88 12.88 -7.43
N VAL A 10 9.65 13.18 -6.99
CA VAL A 10 9.32 13.50 -5.61
C VAL A 10 8.59 12.33 -4.96
N GLY A 11 9.25 11.70 -3.99
CA GLY A 11 8.78 10.50 -3.28
C GLY A 11 9.45 9.24 -3.81
N ALA A 12 10.24 8.58 -2.97
CA ALA A 12 10.90 7.32 -3.25
C ALA A 12 10.08 6.11 -2.77
N GLY A 13 8.74 6.21 -2.84
CA GLY A 13 7.81 5.10 -2.60
C GLY A 13 7.88 4.04 -3.70
N SER A 14 6.87 3.16 -3.75
CA SER A 14 6.83 2.04 -4.71
C SER A 14 6.89 2.51 -6.17
N GLY A 15 6.11 3.55 -6.54
CA GLY A 15 6.14 4.11 -7.90
C GLY A 15 7.44 4.85 -8.21
N GLY A 16 7.83 5.80 -7.35
CA GLY A 16 9.00 6.65 -7.59
C GLY A 16 10.33 5.89 -7.56
N SER A 17 10.50 4.91 -6.67
CA SER A 17 11.69 4.03 -6.66
C SER A 17 11.80 3.24 -7.96
N THR A 18 10.69 2.64 -8.42
CA THR A 18 10.65 1.88 -9.67
C THR A 18 11.00 2.77 -10.86
N LEU A 19 10.37 3.95 -10.93
CA LEU A 19 10.60 4.89 -12.01
C LEU A 19 12.05 5.38 -12.06
N ALA A 20 12.62 5.77 -10.91
CA ALA A 20 14.01 6.22 -10.80
C ALA A 20 15.00 5.13 -11.23
N GLY A 21 14.76 3.88 -10.79
CA GLY A 21 15.56 2.72 -11.18
C GLY A 21 15.55 2.49 -12.68
N ARG A 22 14.35 2.58 -13.33
CA ARG A 22 14.18 2.34 -14.77
C ARG A 22 14.68 3.51 -15.64
N LEU A 23 14.43 4.75 -15.28
CA LEU A 23 14.89 5.90 -16.06
C LEU A 23 16.39 6.04 -16.04
N SER A 24 17.05 5.75 -14.90
CA SER A 24 18.50 5.84 -14.76
C SER A 24 19.28 4.69 -15.44
N GLU A 25 18.61 3.71 -16.06
CA GLU A 25 19.25 2.68 -16.89
C GLU A 25 19.98 3.30 -18.10
N ASP A 26 19.37 4.33 -18.70
CA ASP A 26 20.01 5.12 -19.74
C ASP A 26 21.00 6.12 -19.10
N LYS A 27 22.28 5.93 -19.37
CA LYS A 27 23.37 6.76 -18.82
C LYS A 27 23.29 8.23 -19.24
N ASN A 28 22.59 8.54 -20.34
CA ASN A 28 22.39 9.90 -20.84
C ASN A 28 21.20 10.61 -20.18
N THR A 29 20.42 9.90 -19.39
CA THR A 29 19.25 10.44 -18.67
C THR A 29 19.60 10.68 -17.21
N SER A 30 19.63 11.93 -16.80
CA SER A 30 19.91 12.32 -15.40
C SER A 30 18.63 12.38 -14.58
N VAL A 31 18.65 11.70 -13.42
CA VAL A 31 17.48 11.55 -12.53
C VAL A 31 17.86 11.99 -11.12
N ALA A 32 17.05 12.88 -10.54
CA ALA A 32 17.07 13.19 -9.12
C ALA A 32 15.82 12.59 -8.44
N LEU A 33 16.02 11.82 -7.38
CA LEU A 33 14.99 11.22 -6.56
C LEU A 33 15.03 11.81 -5.15
N LEU A 34 13.94 12.44 -4.71
CA LEU A 34 13.83 13.06 -3.38
C LEU A 34 12.91 12.24 -2.48
N ASP A 35 13.29 12.09 -1.21
CA ASP A 35 12.40 11.56 -0.17
C ASP A 35 12.58 12.29 1.16
N ALA A 36 11.47 12.51 1.86
CA ALA A 36 11.44 13.21 3.15
C ALA A 36 12.04 12.41 4.31
N GLY A 37 12.23 11.09 4.15
CA GLY A 37 12.83 10.23 5.18
C GLY A 37 14.22 9.74 4.81
N GLY A 38 14.72 8.77 5.58
CA GLY A 38 16.08 8.23 5.45
C GLY A 38 16.19 7.10 4.43
N LYS A 39 17.37 6.47 4.40
CA LYS A 39 17.70 5.41 3.43
C LYS A 39 16.88 4.11 3.60
N ASN A 40 16.39 3.80 4.80
CA ASN A 40 15.63 2.58 5.09
C ASN A 40 16.37 1.29 4.71
N ASP A 41 17.67 1.23 4.96
CA ASP A 41 18.56 0.10 4.67
C ASP A 41 19.02 -0.67 5.94
N ASN A 42 18.47 -0.31 7.10
CA ASN A 42 18.84 -0.89 8.40
C ASN A 42 18.03 -2.17 8.73
N TRP A 43 18.43 -2.87 9.80
CA TRP A 43 17.83 -4.12 10.22
C TRP A 43 16.34 -4.03 10.60
N VAL A 44 15.88 -2.87 11.08
CA VAL A 44 14.46 -2.67 11.41
C VAL A 44 13.59 -2.78 10.14
N VAL A 45 14.08 -2.28 9.02
CA VAL A 45 13.37 -2.36 7.74
C VAL A 45 13.57 -3.73 7.09
N THR A 46 14.80 -4.26 7.10
CA THR A 46 15.11 -5.49 6.36
C THR A 46 14.60 -6.76 7.03
N THR A 47 14.44 -6.77 8.37
CA THR A 47 13.89 -7.91 9.10
C THR A 47 12.36 -7.89 9.07
N PRO A 48 11.69 -8.87 8.44
CA PRO A 48 10.22 -8.86 8.30
C PRO A 48 9.46 -8.69 9.60
N PHE A 49 9.83 -9.44 10.64
CA PHE A 49 9.19 -9.39 11.96
C PHE A 49 9.24 -7.99 12.61
N ALA A 50 10.23 -7.16 12.28
CA ALA A 50 10.38 -5.84 12.86
C ALA A 50 9.36 -4.81 12.34
N LEU A 51 8.49 -5.16 11.37
CA LEU A 51 7.43 -4.27 10.87
C LEU A 51 6.54 -3.72 12.00
N VAL A 52 6.33 -4.49 13.07
CA VAL A 52 5.53 -4.08 14.23
C VAL A 52 6.09 -2.81 14.89
N LEU A 53 7.40 -2.62 14.87
CA LEU A 53 8.04 -1.40 15.42
C LEU A 53 7.76 -0.18 14.57
N MET A 54 7.61 -0.35 13.26
CA MET A 54 7.38 0.75 12.32
C MET A 54 5.90 1.12 12.22
N VAL A 55 5.01 0.13 12.21
CA VAL A 55 3.56 0.38 12.12
C VAL A 55 3.02 1.01 13.40
N THR A 56 3.47 0.56 14.58
CA THR A 56 2.96 1.05 15.87
C THR A 56 3.57 2.37 16.34
N LYS A 57 4.66 2.83 15.71
CA LYS A 57 5.42 4.03 16.13
C LYS A 57 5.80 4.88 14.92
N PRO A 58 6.14 6.16 15.11
CA PRO A 58 6.61 7.04 14.02
C PRO A 58 8.07 6.73 13.60
N ILE A 59 8.43 5.45 13.49
CA ILE A 59 9.74 4.99 13.00
C ILE A 59 9.59 4.67 11.52
N ASN A 60 10.23 5.44 10.65
CA ASN A 60 10.08 5.34 9.19
C ASN A 60 8.62 5.44 8.72
N ASN A 61 7.79 6.18 9.47
CA ASN A 61 6.34 6.22 9.34
C ASN A 61 5.83 7.63 9.60
N TRP A 62 4.99 8.15 8.71
CA TRP A 62 4.33 9.45 8.86
C TRP A 62 3.31 9.45 10.01
N ALA A 63 2.71 8.29 10.30
CA ALA A 63 1.73 8.11 11.36
C ALA A 63 0.55 9.09 11.28
N PHE A 64 -0.02 9.27 10.09
CA PHE A 64 -1.18 10.13 9.88
C PHE A 64 -2.42 9.64 10.62
N ASN A 65 -3.40 10.51 10.75
CA ASN A 65 -4.73 10.21 11.24
C ASN A 65 -5.77 10.75 10.27
N THR A 66 -6.94 10.13 10.24
CA THR A 66 -8.09 10.65 9.51
C THR A 66 -8.72 11.83 10.26
N VAL A 67 -9.56 12.60 9.58
CA VAL A 67 -10.60 13.38 10.25
C VAL A 67 -11.61 12.43 10.94
N PRO A 68 -12.45 12.91 11.89
CA PRO A 68 -13.49 12.09 12.50
C PRO A 68 -14.40 11.45 11.45
N GLN A 69 -14.50 10.11 11.45
CA GLN A 69 -15.25 9.34 10.46
C GLN A 69 -16.69 9.15 10.87
N LYS A 70 -17.63 9.76 10.17
CA LYS A 70 -19.08 9.68 10.47
C LYS A 70 -19.58 8.22 10.47
N GLY A 71 -19.18 7.43 9.47
CA GLY A 71 -19.55 6.02 9.36
C GLY A 71 -18.96 5.13 10.46
N LEU A 72 -17.95 5.61 11.19
CA LEU A 72 -17.28 4.92 12.29
C LEU A 72 -17.57 5.58 13.66
N ASN A 73 -18.79 6.10 13.86
CA ASN A 73 -19.22 6.73 15.11
C ASN A 73 -18.34 7.93 15.55
N GLY A 74 -17.80 8.68 14.60
CA GLY A 74 -16.93 9.84 14.87
C GLY A 74 -15.49 9.48 15.26
N ARG A 75 -15.07 8.20 15.18
CA ARG A 75 -13.70 7.80 15.49
C ARG A 75 -12.71 8.36 14.48
N ILE A 76 -11.50 8.63 14.96
CA ILE A 76 -10.33 8.98 14.17
C ILE A 76 -9.57 7.69 13.88
N GLY A 77 -9.37 7.37 12.60
CA GLY A 77 -8.59 6.22 12.15
C GLY A 77 -7.11 6.52 12.07
N TYR A 78 -6.28 5.52 12.32
CA TYR A 78 -4.83 5.62 12.19
C TYR A 78 -4.38 5.22 10.78
N GLN A 79 -3.57 6.07 10.13
CA GLN A 79 -3.14 5.91 8.74
C GLN A 79 -1.61 5.85 8.65
N PRO A 80 -0.95 4.71 8.94
CA PRO A 80 0.49 4.58 8.80
C PRO A 80 0.91 4.62 7.32
N ARG A 81 1.87 5.48 6.99
CA ARG A 81 2.48 5.61 5.65
C ARG A 81 4.00 5.64 5.79
N GLY A 82 4.69 4.87 4.97
CA GLY A 82 6.15 4.82 5.02
C GLY A 82 6.80 6.17 4.72
N LYS A 83 7.86 6.49 5.46
CA LYS A 83 8.69 7.69 5.30
C LYS A 83 10.14 7.26 5.08
N GLY A 84 10.70 7.64 3.92
CA GLY A 84 12.03 7.23 3.48
C GLY A 84 12.02 6.33 2.26
N LEU A 85 13.20 5.93 1.79
CA LEU A 85 13.34 5.13 0.57
C LEU A 85 12.54 3.83 0.66
N GLY A 86 11.75 3.55 -0.37
CA GLY A 86 10.79 2.46 -0.43
C GLY A 86 9.38 2.86 0.04
N GLY A 87 9.21 4.02 0.71
CA GLY A 87 7.90 4.46 1.19
C GLY A 87 7.18 3.38 1.98
N SER A 88 5.89 3.17 1.70
CA SER A 88 5.08 2.16 2.39
C SER A 88 5.55 0.72 2.11
N SER A 89 6.27 0.42 1.01
CA SER A 89 6.87 -0.91 0.81
C SER A 89 7.98 -1.25 1.82
N ALA A 90 8.56 -0.23 2.48
CA ALA A 90 9.55 -0.41 3.53
C ALA A 90 8.93 -0.78 4.89
N ILE A 91 7.61 -0.58 5.08
CA ILE A 91 6.93 -0.85 6.36
C ILE A 91 5.71 -1.78 6.25
N ASN A 92 5.31 -2.22 5.03
CA ASN A 92 4.14 -3.06 4.79
C ASN A 92 4.32 -4.52 5.27
N ALA A 93 3.25 -5.30 5.21
CA ALA A 93 3.27 -6.74 5.51
C ALA A 93 3.76 -7.61 4.33
N MET A 94 4.34 -7.03 3.30
CA MET A 94 5.00 -7.72 2.18
C MET A 94 4.12 -8.69 1.37
N VAL A 95 2.83 -8.79 1.61
CA VAL A 95 1.93 -9.66 0.83
C VAL A 95 1.97 -9.28 -0.64
N TYR A 96 2.25 -10.24 -1.53
CA TYR A 96 2.34 -10.00 -2.96
C TYR A 96 1.04 -10.39 -3.66
N ILE A 97 0.27 -9.40 -4.03
CA ILE A 97 -1.00 -9.54 -4.75
C ILE A 97 -1.06 -8.48 -5.84
N ARG A 98 -1.53 -8.87 -7.03
CA ARG A 98 -1.66 -7.98 -8.20
C ARG A 98 -3.03 -7.34 -8.32
N GLY A 99 -4.05 -7.84 -7.61
CA GLY A 99 -5.45 -7.55 -7.85
C GLY A 99 -6.06 -8.50 -8.89
N HIS A 100 -7.35 -8.37 -9.13
CA HIS A 100 -8.07 -9.18 -10.11
C HIS A 100 -7.95 -8.56 -11.52
N ARG A 101 -7.91 -9.41 -12.56
CA ARG A 101 -7.86 -8.94 -13.96
C ARG A 101 -8.96 -7.92 -14.30
N ALA A 102 -10.17 -8.14 -13.78
CA ALA A 102 -11.30 -7.26 -14.01
C ALA A 102 -11.09 -5.84 -13.48
N ASP A 103 -10.22 -5.63 -12.48
CA ASP A 103 -9.90 -4.28 -11.97
C ASP A 103 -9.22 -3.44 -13.06
N TYR A 104 -8.29 -4.01 -13.80
CA TYR A 104 -7.56 -3.34 -14.89
C TYR A 104 -8.41 -3.21 -16.16
N ASP A 105 -9.21 -4.23 -16.49
CA ASP A 105 -10.14 -4.15 -17.61
C ASP A 105 -11.18 -3.05 -17.35
N GLN A 106 -11.60 -2.87 -16.09
CA GLN A 106 -12.42 -1.72 -15.68
C GLN A 106 -11.68 -0.39 -15.86
N TRP A 107 -10.38 -0.29 -15.49
CA TRP A 107 -9.63 0.94 -15.72
C TRP A 107 -9.62 1.32 -17.21
N ALA A 108 -9.40 0.35 -18.10
CA ALA A 108 -9.45 0.58 -19.54
C ALA A 108 -10.84 1.04 -20.00
N SER A 109 -11.91 0.41 -19.50
CA SER A 109 -13.29 0.75 -19.86
C SER A 109 -13.72 2.15 -19.38
N LEU A 110 -13.06 2.68 -18.35
CA LEU A 110 -13.26 4.05 -17.85
C LEU A 110 -12.54 5.13 -18.69
N GLY A 111 -12.11 4.79 -19.91
CA GLY A 111 -11.48 5.73 -20.83
C GLY A 111 -9.96 5.84 -20.70
N ASN A 112 -9.30 4.82 -20.15
CA ASN A 112 -7.85 4.76 -20.01
C ASN A 112 -7.26 3.68 -20.93
N PRO A 113 -7.07 3.94 -22.24
CA PRO A 113 -6.53 2.97 -23.19
C PRO A 113 -5.12 2.55 -22.78
N GLY A 114 -4.82 1.24 -22.95
CA GLY A 114 -3.54 0.66 -22.57
C GLY A 114 -3.44 0.27 -21.08
N TRP A 115 -4.55 0.29 -20.32
CA TRP A 115 -4.58 -0.12 -18.91
C TRP A 115 -5.42 -1.37 -18.63
N SER A 116 -5.77 -2.16 -19.66
CA SER A 116 -6.38 -3.48 -19.46
C SER A 116 -5.41 -4.46 -18.82
N TYR A 117 -5.91 -5.58 -18.31
CA TYR A 117 -5.04 -6.60 -17.70
C TYR A 117 -3.96 -7.11 -18.67
N SER A 118 -4.33 -7.34 -19.93
CA SER A 118 -3.37 -7.75 -20.97
C SER A 118 -2.27 -6.70 -21.21
N ASP A 119 -2.60 -5.41 -21.10
CA ASP A 119 -1.63 -4.32 -21.25
C ASP A 119 -0.67 -4.19 -20.07
N VAL A 120 -1.12 -4.53 -18.84
CA VAL A 120 -0.31 -4.34 -17.62
C VAL A 120 0.40 -5.60 -17.15
N LEU A 121 -0.04 -6.80 -17.51
CA LEU A 121 0.60 -8.07 -17.15
C LEU A 121 2.10 -8.12 -17.51
N PRO A 122 2.56 -7.66 -18.70
CA PRO A 122 4.00 -7.64 -19.02
C PRO A 122 4.83 -6.83 -18.02
N TYR A 123 4.29 -5.76 -17.44
CA TYR A 123 4.97 -4.92 -16.45
C TYR A 123 5.04 -5.59 -15.08
N PHE A 124 4.02 -6.32 -14.66
CA PHE A 124 4.08 -7.18 -13.48
C PHE A 124 5.18 -8.24 -13.61
N LYS A 125 5.23 -8.92 -14.76
CA LYS A 125 6.25 -9.94 -15.05
C LYS A 125 7.66 -9.35 -15.10
N ARG A 126 7.84 -8.18 -15.69
CA ARG A 126 9.14 -7.49 -15.76
C ARG A 126 9.66 -7.05 -14.39
N ALA A 127 8.77 -6.68 -13.49
CA ALA A 127 9.12 -6.30 -12.12
C ALA A 127 9.54 -7.51 -11.27
N GLU A 128 8.97 -8.67 -11.53
CA GLU A 128 9.00 -9.84 -10.67
C GLU A 128 10.21 -10.75 -10.91
N ASP A 129 10.79 -11.23 -9.80
CA ASP A 129 11.67 -12.40 -9.75
C ASP A 129 11.04 -13.41 -8.80
N ASN A 130 10.11 -14.24 -9.33
CA ASN A 130 9.37 -15.21 -8.54
C ASN A 130 10.21 -16.47 -8.31
N ALA A 131 10.47 -16.81 -7.05
CA ALA A 131 11.30 -17.97 -6.70
C ALA A 131 10.57 -19.32 -6.87
N ASP A 132 9.22 -19.33 -6.76
CA ASP A 132 8.44 -20.55 -6.62
C ASP A 132 7.54 -20.88 -7.82
N PHE A 133 7.08 -19.85 -8.54
CA PHE A 133 6.20 -20.00 -9.71
C PHE A 133 6.86 -19.47 -10.98
N ASP A 134 6.44 -19.99 -12.11
CA ASP A 134 6.85 -19.59 -13.46
C ASP A 134 5.65 -19.62 -14.44
N GLY A 135 5.92 -19.50 -15.75
CA GLY A 135 4.91 -19.64 -16.80
C GLY A 135 4.24 -18.34 -17.23
N GLU A 136 2.96 -18.44 -17.61
CA GLU A 136 2.24 -17.36 -18.27
C GLU A 136 2.11 -16.12 -17.37
N PHE A 137 1.82 -16.32 -16.09
CA PHE A 137 1.52 -15.23 -15.17
C PHE A 137 2.75 -14.67 -14.45
N HIS A 138 3.87 -15.40 -14.38
CA HIS A 138 5.01 -15.05 -13.54
C HIS A 138 6.23 -14.60 -14.33
N GLY A 139 7.07 -13.76 -13.67
CA GLY A 139 8.33 -13.26 -14.17
C GLY A 139 9.53 -13.84 -13.42
N LYS A 140 10.67 -13.89 -14.11
CA LYS A 140 11.98 -14.27 -13.56
C LYS A 140 12.99 -13.17 -13.84
N GLY A 141 13.94 -12.97 -12.94
CA GLY A 141 15.05 -12.03 -13.13
C GLY A 141 14.68 -10.55 -12.98
N GLY A 142 13.46 -10.23 -12.62
CA GLY A 142 13.06 -8.87 -12.28
C GLY A 142 13.68 -8.40 -10.96
N PRO A 143 13.66 -7.09 -10.68
CA PRO A 143 14.31 -6.57 -9.47
C PRO A 143 13.56 -6.89 -8.17
N LEU A 144 12.23 -7.09 -8.22
CA LEU A 144 11.39 -7.38 -7.06
C LEU A 144 11.34 -8.89 -6.80
N SER A 145 12.01 -9.35 -5.75
CA SER A 145 11.97 -10.75 -5.35
C SER A 145 10.63 -11.10 -4.69
N VAL A 146 9.99 -12.16 -5.18
CA VAL A 146 8.74 -12.73 -4.68
C VAL A 146 8.97 -14.20 -4.35
N ALA A 147 8.56 -14.63 -3.15
CA ALA A 147 8.81 -16.00 -2.69
C ALA A 147 7.73 -16.46 -1.69
N LYS A 148 7.62 -17.78 -1.51
CA LYS A 148 6.90 -18.39 -0.40
C LYS A 148 7.54 -18.00 0.94
N LEU A 149 6.73 -17.96 1.99
CA LEU A 149 7.17 -17.67 3.35
C LEU A 149 8.20 -18.72 3.84
N ARG A 150 9.15 -18.27 4.65
CA ARG A 150 10.19 -19.10 5.25
C ARG A 150 10.01 -19.26 6.77
N THR A 151 8.78 -19.09 7.26
CA THR A 151 8.47 -19.13 8.69
C THR A 151 8.39 -20.53 9.25
N ASP A 152 8.06 -21.53 8.42
CA ASP A 152 7.83 -22.93 8.79
C ASP A 152 6.82 -23.05 9.96
N ASN A 153 5.79 -22.17 9.97
CA ASN A 153 4.80 -22.11 11.05
C ASN A 153 3.70 -23.16 10.85
N PRO A 154 3.56 -24.15 11.76
CA PRO A 154 2.57 -25.22 11.59
C PRO A 154 1.11 -24.72 11.61
N VAL A 155 0.84 -23.53 12.12
CA VAL A 155 -0.51 -22.93 12.09
C VAL A 155 -0.99 -22.66 10.67
N GLN A 156 -0.08 -22.52 9.70
CA GLN A 156 -0.46 -22.40 8.28
C GLN A 156 -1.26 -23.63 7.82
N GLN A 157 -0.82 -24.84 8.20
CA GLN A 157 -1.54 -26.07 7.86
C GLN A 157 -2.91 -26.14 8.57
N THR A 158 -2.98 -25.70 9.83
CA THR A 158 -4.26 -25.61 10.56
C THR A 158 -5.25 -24.65 9.89
N PHE A 159 -4.75 -23.53 9.33
CA PHE A 159 -5.59 -22.60 8.56
C PHE A 159 -6.12 -23.23 7.26
N LEU A 160 -5.29 -23.99 6.54
CA LEU A 160 -5.72 -24.70 5.32
C LEU A 160 -6.76 -25.79 5.65
N GLU A 161 -6.56 -26.53 6.75
CA GLU A 161 -7.55 -27.48 7.24
C GLU A 161 -8.88 -26.80 7.59
N ALA A 162 -8.84 -25.67 8.27
CA ALA A 162 -10.03 -24.89 8.58
C ALA A 162 -10.76 -24.41 7.31
N ALA A 163 -10.03 -23.98 6.28
CA ALA A 163 -10.61 -23.61 4.99
C ALA A 163 -11.36 -24.78 4.35
N GLN A 164 -10.80 -26.00 4.39
CA GLN A 164 -11.47 -27.20 3.91
C GLN A 164 -12.71 -27.57 4.74
N GLN A 165 -12.62 -27.49 6.06
CA GLN A 165 -13.75 -27.71 6.97
C GLN A 165 -14.89 -26.73 6.72
N ALA A 166 -14.56 -25.49 6.37
CA ALA A 166 -15.55 -24.46 5.99
C ALA A 166 -15.99 -24.56 4.52
N GLN A 167 -15.53 -25.58 3.77
CA GLN A 167 -15.82 -25.80 2.36
C GLN A 167 -15.39 -24.65 1.45
N PHE A 168 -14.32 -23.93 1.80
CA PHE A 168 -13.68 -22.96 0.93
C PHE A 168 -12.65 -23.65 0.03
N ARG A 169 -12.54 -23.18 -1.20
CA ARG A 169 -11.51 -23.63 -2.14
C ARG A 169 -10.12 -23.28 -1.60
N LEU A 170 -9.17 -24.19 -1.71
CA LEU A 170 -7.77 -23.90 -1.47
C LEU A 170 -7.13 -23.32 -2.73
N ARG A 171 -6.26 -22.32 -2.54
CA ARG A 171 -5.52 -21.66 -3.60
C ARG A 171 -4.03 -21.56 -3.22
N GLU A 172 -3.17 -22.07 -4.09
CA GLU A 172 -1.73 -21.98 -3.88
C GLU A 172 -1.15 -20.67 -4.45
N ASP A 173 -1.69 -20.22 -5.58
CA ASP A 173 -1.26 -19.01 -6.28
C ASP A 173 -2.45 -18.08 -6.54
N PHE A 174 -2.38 -16.88 -6.00
CA PHE A 174 -3.41 -15.85 -6.14
C PHE A 174 -3.21 -14.90 -7.32
N ASN A 175 -2.09 -15.01 -8.04
CA ASN A 175 -1.70 -14.05 -9.09
C ASN A 175 -1.84 -14.65 -10.50
N THR A 176 -2.86 -15.50 -10.67
CA THR A 176 -3.26 -16.10 -11.94
C THR A 176 -4.53 -15.47 -12.53
N ASP A 177 -5.22 -16.15 -13.41
CA ASP A 177 -6.49 -15.73 -14.02
C ASP A 177 -7.67 -15.63 -13.04
N ASP A 178 -7.62 -16.41 -11.95
CA ASP A 178 -8.61 -16.45 -10.88
C ASP A 178 -7.88 -16.43 -9.53
N HIS A 179 -8.35 -15.62 -8.57
CA HIS A 179 -7.77 -15.55 -7.24
C HIS A 179 -8.74 -15.97 -6.10
N GLU A 180 -9.93 -16.50 -6.42
CA GLU A 180 -10.86 -16.99 -5.41
C GLU A 180 -10.31 -18.20 -4.67
N GLY A 181 -10.36 -18.16 -3.34
CA GLY A 181 -9.95 -19.24 -2.44
C GLY A 181 -9.09 -18.75 -1.29
N LEU A 182 -8.70 -19.69 -0.41
CA LEU A 182 -7.84 -19.45 0.76
C LEU A 182 -6.53 -20.21 0.62
N GLY A 183 -5.44 -19.62 1.14
CA GLY A 183 -4.10 -20.19 1.01
C GLY A 183 -3.04 -19.46 1.82
N ILE A 184 -1.79 -19.75 1.51
CA ILE A 184 -0.62 -19.09 2.08
C ILE A 184 -0.14 -18.05 1.07
N TYR A 185 0.06 -16.80 1.53
CA TYR A 185 0.51 -15.74 0.66
C TYR A 185 1.99 -15.85 0.26
N GLN A 186 2.31 -15.54 -1.00
CA GLN A 186 3.67 -15.17 -1.37
C GLN A 186 3.98 -13.76 -0.85
N VAL A 187 5.26 -13.51 -0.60
CA VAL A 187 5.75 -12.26 -0.01
C VAL A 187 6.89 -11.65 -0.81
N THR A 188 6.99 -10.31 -0.76
CA THR A 188 8.13 -9.58 -1.32
C THR A 188 9.34 -9.68 -0.38
N GLN A 189 9.97 -10.85 -0.39
CA GLN A 189 11.18 -11.16 0.39
C GLN A 189 12.26 -11.76 -0.50
N ARG A 190 13.52 -11.42 -0.19
CA ARG A 190 14.72 -12.05 -0.76
C ARG A 190 15.53 -12.66 0.37
N ASN A 191 15.72 -13.97 0.34
CA ASN A 191 16.45 -14.70 1.39
C ASN A 191 15.96 -14.37 2.82
N GLY A 192 14.64 -14.36 3.05
CA GLY A 192 14.05 -14.08 4.36
C GLY A 192 14.17 -12.61 4.81
N GLU A 193 14.59 -11.71 3.97
CA GLU A 193 14.63 -10.27 4.22
C GLU A 193 13.62 -9.55 3.33
N ARG A 194 13.03 -8.44 3.84
CA ARG A 194 12.16 -7.57 3.06
C ARG A 194 12.83 -7.10 1.78
N CYS A 195 12.16 -7.25 0.64
CA CYS A 195 12.49 -6.65 -0.64
C CYS A 195 11.55 -5.48 -0.90
N SER A 196 11.83 -4.30 -0.31
CA SER A 196 11.09 -3.08 -0.60
C SER A 196 11.37 -2.59 -2.03
N ALA A 197 10.54 -1.68 -2.55
CA ALA A 197 10.78 -1.08 -3.86
C ALA A 197 12.14 -0.37 -3.93
N ALA A 198 12.59 0.30 -2.87
CA ALA A 198 13.92 0.89 -2.83
C ALA A 198 15.03 -0.18 -2.88
N ARG A 199 14.85 -1.31 -2.17
CA ARG A 199 15.82 -2.41 -2.20
C ARG A 199 15.87 -3.10 -3.56
N ALA A 200 14.76 -3.09 -4.29
CA ALA A 200 14.69 -3.63 -5.64
C ALA A 200 15.30 -2.69 -6.69
N TYR A 201 15.00 -1.38 -6.63
CA TYR A 201 15.24 -0.47 -7.75
C TYR A 201 16.21 0.67 -7.46
N VAL A 202 16.51 1.00 -6.19
CA VAL A 202 17.31 2.18 -5.83
C VAL A 202 18.62 1.79 -5.17
N HIS A 203 18.59 1.04 -4.06
CA HIS A 203 19.79 0.70 -3.30
C HIS A 203 20.90 0.05 -4.12
N PRO A 204 20.62 -0.89 -5.07
CA PRO A 204 21.66 -1.50 -5.89
C PRO A 204 22.39 -0.50 -6.79
N HIS A 205 21.80 0.66 -7.03
CA HIS A 205 22.27 1.66 -7.98
C HIS A 205 22.82 2.94 -7.32
N MET A 206 22.58 3.11 -6.02
CA MET A 206 23.15 4.23 -5.27
C MET A 206 24.67 4.17 -5.26
N GLY A 207 25.31 5.26 -5.73
CA GLY A 207 26.76 5.36 -5.83
C GLY A 207 27.41 4.59 -7.00
N THR A 208 26.64 3.77 -7.74
CA THR A 208 27.13 3.02 -8.92
C THR A 208 26.66 3.62 -10.25
N ARG A 209 25.51 4.29 -10.26
CA ARG A 209 24.99 5.03 -11.42
C ARG A 209 25.23 6.53 -11.21
N PRO A 210 26.16 7.16 -11.92
CA PRO A 210 26.49 8.58 -11.73
C PRO A 210 25.33 9.52 -12.15
N ASN A 211 24.44 9.05 -13.00
CA ASN A 211 23.27 9.77 -13.47
C ASN A 211 22.03 9.65 -12.55
N LEU A 212 22.11 8.90 -11.43
CA LEU A 212 21.08 8.79 -10.42
C LEU A 212 21.52 9.50 -9.13
N ARG A 213 20.90 10.64 -8.82
CA ARG A 213 21.04 11.36 -7.56
C ARG A 213 19.88 11.00 -6.62
N VAL A 214 20.17 10.57 -5.41
CA VAL A 214 19.16 10.26 -4.37
C VAL A 214 19.36 11.18 -3.18
N GLU A 215 18.36 12.02 -2.92
CA GLU A 215 18.32 12.94 -1.79
C GLU A 215 17.37 12.41 -0.71
N THR A 216 17.91 12.08 0.44
CA THR A 216 17.16 11.68 1.64
C THR A 216 17.02 12.85 2.60
N PHE A 217 16.00 12.76 3.51
CA PHE A 217 15.62 13.86 4.39
C PHE A 217 15.31 15.16 3.63
N ALA A 218 14.87 15.02 2.38
CA ALA A 218 14.53 16.07 1.44
C ALA A 218 13.00 16.17 1.33
N HIS A 219 12.39 17.02 2.16
CA HIS A 219 10.94 17.22 2.18
C HIS A 219 10.54 18.23 1.11
N ALA A 220 9.92 17.77 0.02
CA ALA A 220 9.43 18.65 -1.04
C ALA A 220 8.31 19.54 -0.50
N THR A 221 8.45 20.84 -0.73
CA THR A 221 7.53 21.87 -0.22
C THR A 221 6.69 22.49 -1.33
N ARG A 222 7.22 22.53 -2.55
CA ARG A 222 6.54 23.17 -3.67
C ARG A 222 7.11 22.72 -5.01
N ILE A 223 6.25 22.55 -6.01
CA ILE A 223 6.63 22.45 -7.43
C ILE A 223 6.77 23.89 -7.97
N LEU A 224 7.83 24.14 -8.71
CA LEU A 224 8.11 25.44 -9.32
C LEU A 224 7.60 25.44 -10.77
N PHE A 225 6.89 26.49 -11.14
CA PHE A 225 6.29 26.65 -12.47
C PHE A 225 6.81 27.89 -13.20
N GLU A 226 6.95 27.79 -14.52
CA GLU A 226 7.05 28.88 -15.47
C GLU A 226 5.79 28.83 -16.35
N GLY A 227 4.83 29.74 -16.09
CA GLY A 227 3.47 29.60 -16.61
C GLY A 227 2.83 28.29 -16.11
N LYS A 228 2.46 27.40 -17.04
CA LYS A 228 1.90 26.08 -16.74
C LYS A 228 2.93 24.94 -16.84
N ARG A 229 4.20 25.24 -17.07
CA ARG A 229 5.26 24.26 -17.16
C ARG A 229 5.94 24.07 -15.81
N ALA A 230 6.02 22.83 -15.34
CA ALA A 230 6.80 22.46 -14.17
C ALA A 230 8.31 22.48 -14.53
N VAL A 231 9.10 23.23 -13.76
CA VAL A 231 10.52 23.46 -14.04
C VAL A 231 11.44 23.09 -12.88
N GLY A 232 10.91 22.59 -11.78
CA GLY A 232 11.70 22.18 -10.64
C GLY A 232 10.88 21.97 -9.37
N VAL A 233 11.59 21.67 -8.28
CA VAL A 233 11.03 21.39 -6.96
C VAL A 233 11.83 22.15 -5.90
N GLU A 234 11.11 22.85 -5.03
CA GLU A 234 11.62 23.38 -3.78
C GLU A 234 11.47 22.33 -2.68
N TYR A 235 12.48 22.17 -1.85
CA TYR A 235 12.45 21.22 -0.74
C TYR A 235 13.26 21.72 0.45
N MET A 236 12.89 21.24 1.65
CA MET A 236 13.63 21.44 2.88
C MET A 236 14.52 20.23 3.16
N GLN A 237 15.80 20.47 3.48
CA GLN A 237 16.72 19.46 3.98
C GLN A 237 17.36 19.96 5.27
N GLY A 238 16.92 19.42 6.39
CA GLY A 238 17.16 20.02 7.69
C GLY A 238 16.47 21.40 7.79
N LYS A 239 17.26 22.44 7.98
CA LYS A 239 16.78 23.85 8.01
C LYS A 239 17.01 24.60 6.71
N GLU A 240 17.63 23.97 5.74
CA GLU A 240 18.00 24.60 4.48
C GLU A 240 16.90 24.41 3.43
N LYS A 241 16.53 25.52 2.79
CA LYS A 241 15.68 25.50 1.59
C LYS A 241 16.56 25.33 0.36
N LYS A 242 16.25 24.32 -0.45
CA LYS A 242 16.98 23.94 -1.65
C LYS A 242 16.05 23.84 -2.84
N VAL A 243 16.64 23.87 -4.04
CA VAL A 243 15.91 23.77 -5.32
C VAL A 243 16.64 22.81 -6.24
N LEU A 244 15.90 21.89 -6.84
CA LEU A 244 16.33 21.13 -8.02
C LEU A 244 15.52 21.55 -9.23
N ARG A 245 16.21 21.74 -10.38
CA ARG A 245 15.57 22.07 -11.65
C ARG A 245 15.37 20.83 -12.51
N ALA A 246 14.25 20.77 -13.22
CA ALA A 246 13.93 19.73 -14.18
C ALA A 246 13.97 20.31 -15.61
N ARG A 247 14.77 19.71 -16.49
CA ARG A 247 14.79 20.07 -17.92
C ARG A 247 13.56 19.53 -18.66
N ARG A 248 13.15 18.31 -18.31
CA ARG A 248 12.05 17.60 -18.97
C ARG A 248 10.79 17.60 -18.11
N GLU A 249 10.82 16.89 -16.98
CA GLU A 249 9.62 16.72 -16.16
C GLU A 249 9.93 16.70 -14.66
N VAL A 250 8.99 17.21 -13.88
CA VAL A 250 8.79 16.92 -12.47
C VAL A 250 7.78 15.79 -12.37
N ILE A 251 8.08 14.74 -11.61
CA ILE A 251 7.21 13.58 -11.43
C ILE A 251 6.87 13.44 -9.95
N VAL A 252 5.59 13.55 -9.63
CA VAL A 252 5.08 13.40 -8.27
C VAL A 252 4.79 11.92 -8.02
N ALA A 253 5.40 11.35 -6.98
CA ALA A 253 5.27 9.94 -6.58
C ALA A 253 5.20 9.79 -5.06
N SER A 254 4.53 10.75 -4.39
CA SER A 254 4.48 10.87 -2.94
C SER A 254 3.34 10.08 -2.29
N GLY A 255 2.59 9.28 -3.07
CA GLY A 255 1.49 8.44 -2.62
C GLY A 255 0.16 9.18 -2.46
N ALA A 256 -0.92 8.42 -2.20
CA ALA A 256 -2.29 8.90 -2.26
C ALA A 256 -2.63 10.07 -1.31
N PHE A 257 -1.85 10.33 -0.28
CA PHE A 257 -2.09 11.45 0.63
C PHE A 257 -1.25 12.68 0.29
N GLN A 258 0.01 12.50 -0.05
CA GLN A 258 0.95 13.60 -0.20
C GLN A 258 1.13 14.05 -1.66
N SER A 259 0.77 13.23 -2.66
CA SER A 259 0.77 13.68 -4.05
C SER A 259 -0.27 14.77 -4.31
N PRO A 260 -1.55 14.61 -3.93
CA PRO A 260 -2.51 15.70 -4.02
C PRO A 260 -2.14 16.89 -3.11
N GLN A 261 -1.60 16.64 -1.91
CA GLN A 261 -1.14 17.71 -1.02
C GLN A 261 -0.08 18.59 -1.70
N LEU A 262 0.95 17.98 -2.30
CA LEU A 262 2.01 18.73 -2.99
C LEU A 262 1.48 19.51 -4.20
N LEU A 263 0.57 18.93 -4.98
CA LEU A 263 -0.09 19.65 -6.08
C LEU A 263 -0.86 20.88 -5.56
N MET A 264 -1.68 20.71 -4.53
CA MET A 264 -2.45 21.81 -3.92
C MET A 264 -1.54 22.90 -3.34
N LEU A 265 -0.50 22.55 -2.58
CA LEU A 265 0.50 23.50 -2.05
C LEU A 265 1.23 24.27 -3.17
N SER A 266 1.27 23.70 -4.38
CA SER A 266 1.90 24.29 -5.55
C SER A 266 0.92 25.09 -6.42
N GLY A 267 -0.35 25.23 -6.00
CA GLY A 267 -1.36 26.02 -6.71
C GLY A 267 -2.12 25.22 -7.79
N VAL A 268 -2.04 23.87 -7.79
CA VAL A 268 -2.80 22.99 -8.70
C VAL A 268 -3.88 22.26 -7.90
N GLY A 269 -5.14 22.59 -8.14
CA GLY A 269 -6.28 22.06 -7.39
C GLY A 269 -7.53 22.93 -7.56
N ASP A 270 -8.53 22.74 -6.70
CA ASP A 270 -9.71 23.61 -6.68
C ASP A 270 -9.34 25.04 -6.26
N ALA A 271 -9.50 26.00 -7.17
CA ALA A 271 -9.04 27.38 -6.97
C ALA A 271 -9.70 28.06 -5.76
N ALA A 272 -10.97 27.75 -5.47
CA ALA A 272 -11.68 28.32 -4.32
C ALA A 272 -11.18 27.72 -3.00
N ALA A 273 -10.90 26.41 -2.95
CA ALA A 273 -10.31 25.75 -1.81
C ALA A 273 -8.88 26.26 -1.53
N LEU A 274 -8.05 26.40 -2.56
CA LEU A 274 -6.69 26.96 -2.45
C LEU A 274 -6.71 28.40 -1.92
N GLY A 275 -7.64 29.22 -2.41
CA GLY A 275 -7.82 30.61 -1.96
C GLY A 275 -8.09 30.75 -0.47
N LYS A 276 -8.78 29.79 0.17
CA LYS A 276 -9.02 29.76 1.63
C LYS A 276 -7.72 29.68 2.44
N HIS A 277 -6.67 29.13 1.85
CA HIS A 277 -5.33 29.01 2.46
C HIS A 277 -4.35 30.09 1.98
N GLY A 278 -4.82 31.08 1.18
CA GLY A 278 -3.96 32.12 0.61
C GLY A 278 -3.01 31.61 -0.49
N ILE A 279 -3.28 30.42 -1.06
CA ILE A 279 -2.49 29.83 -2.15
C ILE A 279 -3.03 30.33 -3.48
N ALA A 280 -2.18 31.03 -4.25
CA ALA A 280 -2.52 31.49 -5.59
C ALA A 280 -2.71 30.28 -6.53
N SER A 281 -3.84 30.24 -7.26
CA SER A 281 -4.10 29.18 -8.22
C SER A 281 -3.22 29.36 -9.46
N VAL A 282 -2.41 28.34 -9.78
CA VAL A 282 -1.67 28.18 -11.03
C VAL A 282 -2.56 27.51 -12.07
N HIS A 283 -3.32 26.51 -11.63
CA HIS A 283 -4.25 25.77 -12.49
C HIS A 283 -5.43 25.23 -11.69
N HIS A 284 -6.65 25.57 -12.13
CA HIS A 284 -7.86 25.00 -11.54
C HIS A 284 -8.05 23.56 -12.01
N LEU A 285 -7.93 22.62 -11.09
CA LEU A 285 -8.08 21.17 -11.32
C LEU A 285 -8.80 20.53 -10.13
N PRO A 286 -10.15 20.59 -10.09
CA PRO A 286 -10.94 20.30 -8.90
C PRO A 286 -10.87 18.85 -8.44
N GLY A 287 -10.44 17.92 -9.31
CA GLY A 287 -10.27 16.51 -8.96
C GLY A 287 -9.08 16.20 -8.05
N VAL A 288 -8.13 17.15 -7.88
CA VAL A 288 -6.98 16.94 -7.00
C VAL A 288 -7.44 16.77 -5.55
N GLY A 289 -7.08 15.64 -4.96
CA GLY A 289 -7.47 15.25 -3.60
C GLY A 289 -8.81 14.53 -3.50
N GLN A 290 -9.63 14.53 -4.56
CA GLN A 290 -10.95 13.88 -4.60
C GLN A 290 -10.83 12.38 -4.93
N ASN A 291 -11.92 11.62 -4.73
CA ASN A 291 -12.01 10.20 -5.08
C ASN A 291 -11.10 9.28 -4.22
N LEU A 292 -10.74 9.68 -3.01
CA LEU A 292 -10.02 8.80 -2.09
C LEU A 292 -10.82 7.51 -1.86
N GLN A 293 -10.16 6.38 -2.04
CA GLN A 293 -10.67 5.05 -1.77
C GLN A 293 -9.67 4.30 -0.89
N ASP A 294 -10.17 3.47 0.02
CA ASP A 294 -9.33 2.61 0.86
C ASP A 294 -10.13 1.36 1.24
N HIS A 295 -9.46 0.23 1.42
CA HIS A 295 -10.09 -0.98 1.93
C HIS A 295 -10.37 -0.83 3.42
N ILE A 296 -11.67 -0.77 3.78
CA ILE A 296 -12.05 -0.85 5.18
C ILE A 296 -11.98 -2.30 5.67
N ASP A 297 -11.47 -2.49 6.87
CA ASP A 297 -11.11 -3.77 7.47
C ASP A 297 -11.77 -3.93 8.84
N PHE A 298 -12.13 -5.17 9.17
CA PHE A 298 -12.54 -5.56 10.51
C PHE A 298 -11.68 -6.74 11.00
N VAL A 299 -11.33 -6.72 12.28
CA VAL A 299 -10.40 -7.69 12.87
C VAL A 299 -11.10 -8.57 13.91
N PHE A 300 -11.20 -9.86 13.63
CA PHE A 300 -11.47 -10.87 14.64
C PHE A 300 -10.20 -11.15 15.44
N GLY A 301 -10.26 -11.11 16.75
CA GLY A 301 -9.12 -11.34 17.63
C GLY A 301 -9.38 -12.47 18.62
N TYR A 302 -8.39 -13.33 18.81
CA TYR A 302 -8.46 -14.46 19.74
C TYR A 302 -7.17 -14.59 20.53
N MET A 303 -7.29 -14.68 21.86
CA MET A 303 -6.19 -15.14 22.69
C MET A 303 -5.99 -16.64 22.51
N SER A 304 -4.74 -17.10 22.62
CA SER A 304 -4.38 -18.51 22.43
C SER A 304 -3.21 -18.88 23.31
N ASP A 305 -3.21 -20.12 23.79
CA ASP A 305 -2.04 -20.69 24.50
C ASP A 305 -1.08 -21.43 23.55
N ASN A 306 -1.38 -21.47 22.24
CA ASN A 306 -0.52 -22.09 21.24
C ASN A 306 0.80 -21.28 21.09
N PRO A 307 1.97 -21.92 21.33
CA PRO A 307 3.25 -21.23 21.31
C PRO A 307 3.67 -20.72 19.93
N ASN A 308 3.02 -21.16 18.85
CA ASN A 308 3.34 -20.74 17.48
C ASN A 308 2.78 -19.36 17.10
N PHE A 309 1.92 -18.79 17.95
CA PHE A 309 1.52 -17.39 17.83
C PHE A 309 2.50 -16.45 18.52
N ASN A 310 2.61 -15.24 17.98
CA ASN A 310 3.45 -14.20 18.57
C ASN A 310 2.67 -13.42 19.63
N GLY A 311 3.38 -12.91 20.65
CA GLY A 311 2.76 -12.12 21.69
C GLY A 311 3.74 -11.63 22.76
N LEU A 312 3.23 -10.84 23.68
CA LEU A 312 4.00 -10.26 24.79
C LEU A 312 3.87 -11.16 26.02
N SER A 313 4.87 -12.01 26.24
CA SER A 313 4.96 -12.86 27.43
C SER A 313 6.42 -13.16 27.75
N LEU A 314 6.76 -13.18 29.05
CA LEU A 314 8.10 -13.60 29.50
C LEU A 314 8.43 -15.01 29.02
N LYS A 315 7.44 -15.89 28.90
CA LYS A 315 7.59 -17.25 28.37
C LYS A 315 8.06 -17.29 26.90
N GLN A 316 7.86 -16.21 26.14
CA GLN A 316 8.28 -16.11 24.73
C GLN A 316 9.75 -15.66 24.56
N ILE A 317 10.42 -15.14 25.60
CA ILE A 317 11.79 -14.65 25.50
C ILE A 317 12.78 -15.72 25.00
N PRO A 318 12.80 -16.95 25.54
CA PRO A 318 13.72 -17.99 25.04
C PRO A 318 13.46 -18.36 23.58
N ARG A 319 12.18 -18.35 23.16
CA ARG A 319 11.79 -18.60 21.76
C ARG A 319 12.27 -17.48 20.85
N LEU A 320 12.11 -16.21 21.26
CA LEU A 320 12.58 -15.06 20.50
C LEU A 320 14.11 -15.09 20.31
N LEU A 321 14.86 -15.41 21.37
CA LEU A 321 16.33 -15.53 21.28
C LEU A 321 16.74 -16.66 20.32
N ARG A 322 16.04 -17.80 20.37
CA ARG A 322 16.24 -18.91 19.44
C ARG A 322 15.91 -18.51 18.00
N ALA A 323 14.78 -17.81 17.78
CA ALA A 323 14.36 -17.31 16.48
C ALA A 323 15.37 -16.31 15.87
N ILE A 324 15.93 -15.41 16.69
CA ILE A 324 17.01 -14.49 16.26
C ILE A 324 18.25 -15.28 15.86
N GLY A 325 18.65 -16.28 16.64
CA GLY A 325 19.78 -17.15 16.32
C GLY A 325 19.58 -17.92 15.01
N GLN A 326 18.39 -18.50 14.81
CA GLN A 326 18.02 -19.19 13.58
C GLN A 326 18.04 -18.23 12.38
N TYR A 327 17.42 -17.09 12.50
CA TYR A 327 17.40 -16.08 11.44
C TYR A 327 18.80 -15.62 11.00
N ARG A 328 19.70 -15.42 11.96
CA ARG A 328 21.09 -15.03 11.64
C ARG A 328 21.85 -16.10 10.86
N ARG A 329 21.62 -17.40 11.16
CA ARG A 329 22.32 -18.50 10.49
C ARG A 329 21.66 -18.92 9.18
N GLU A 330 20.31 -18.98 9.14
CA GLU A 330 19.57 -19.71 8.10
C GLU A 330 18.65 -18.81 7.28
N ARG A 331 18.40 -17.57 7.75
CA ARG A 331 17.40 -16.68 7.14
C ARG A 331 16.02 -17.32 7.03
N ARG A 332 15.63 -18.09 8.04
CA ARG A 332 14.36 -18.82 8.18
C ARG A 332 13.78 -18.63 9.58
N GLY A 333 12.57 -19.14 9.76
CA GLY A 333 11.87 -19.17 11.04
C GLY A 333 11.09 -17.90 11.36
N PRO A 334 10.62 -17.73 12.61
CA PRO A 334 9.66 -16.71 13.00
C PRO A 334 10.04 -15.26 12.67
N MET A 335 11.35 -14.96 12.59
CA MET A 335 11.83 -13.60 12.25
C MET A 335 11.56 -13.23 10.78
N THR A 336 11.24 -14.20 9.91
CA THR A 336 10.84 -13.94 8.51
C THR A 336 9.33 -13.75 8.37
N SER A 337 8.55 -13.86 9.45
CA SER A 337 7.11 -13.66 9.43
C SER A 337 6.75 -12.22 9.05
N ASN A 338 5.79 -12.12 8.15
CA ASN A 338 5.13 -10.87 7.79
C ASN A 338 3.86 -10.61 8.63
N PHE A 339 3.59 -11.47 9.61
CA PHE A 339 2.38 -11.59 10.43
C PHE A 339 1.15 -12.08 9.65
N ALA A 340 0.82 -11.55 8.50
CA ALA A 340 -0.31 -11.93 7.65
C ALA A 340 0.10 -13.09 6.71
N GLU A 341 0.32 -14.28 7.28
CA GLU A 341 0.92 -15.41 6.54
C GLU A 341 -0.08 -16.11 5.61
N CYS A 342 -1.35 -16.20 6.02
CA CYS A 342 -2.41 -16.87 5.30
C CYS A 342 -3.57 -15.91 5.02
N GLY A 343 -4.50 -16.32 4.15
CA GLY A 343 -5.70 -15.58 3.83
C GLY A 343 -6.22 -15.94 2.45
N GLY A 344 -6.78 -14.98 1.75
CA GLY A 344 -7.27 -15.17 0.38
C GLY A 344 -8.52 -14.35 0.09
N PHE A 345 -9.22 -14.72 -0.96
CA PHE A 345 -10.28 -13.94 -1.56
C PHE A 345 -11.55 -14.77 -1.62
N LEU A 346 -12.65 -14.20 -1.15
CA LEU A 346 -13.93 -14.88 -1.08
C LEU A 346 -15.04 -13.98 -1.64
N LYS A 347 -16.11 -14.64 -2.08
CA LYS A 347 -17.36 -14.01 -2.43
C LYS A 347 -18.30 -14.07 -1.24
N THR A 348 -18.91 -12.94 -0.88
CA THR A 348 -19.93 -12.90 0.17
C THR A 348 -21.25 -13.49 -0.28
N ARG A 349 -21.48 -13.56 -1.60
CA ARG A 349 -22.68 -14.11 -2.25
C ARG A 349 -22.28 -14.94 -3.47
N PRO A 350 -23.02 -16.03 -3.76
CA PRO A 350 -22.70 -16.93 -4.88
C PRO A 350 -22.94 -16.33 -6.27
N ASP A 351 -23.74 -15.26 -6.36
CA ASP A 351 -24.09 -14.57 -7.62
C ASP A 351 -23.01 -13.56 -8.07
N LEU A 352 -21.97 -13.35 -7.28
CA LEU A 352 -20.88 -12.46 -7.67
C LEU A 352 -19.93 -13.15 -8.64
N ASP A 353 -19.50 -12.44 -9.68
CA ASP A 353 -18.52 -12.93 -10.65
C ASP A 353 -17.10 -12.98 -10.04
N ILE A 354 -16.78 -12.01 -9.19
CA ILE A 354 -15.44 -11.83 -8.59
C ILE A 354 -15.53 -11.67 -7.08
N PRO A 355 -14.48 -12.06 -6.32
CA PRO A 355 -14.41 -11.86 -4.88
C PRO A 355 -14.58 -10.40 -4.48
N ASP A 356 -15.33 -10.17 -3.40
CA ASP A 356 -15.64 -8.85 -2.85
C ASP A 356 -15.05 -8.61 -1.46
N ILE A 357 -14.47 -9.67 -0.84
CA ILE A 357 -13.72 -9.57 0.42
C ILE A 357 -12.37 -10.28 0.32
N GLN A 358 -11.39 -9.77 1.10
CA GLN A 358 -10.10 -10.43 1.31
C GLN A 358 -9.91 -10.72 2.80
N LEU A 359 -9.35 -11.88 3.12
CA LEU A 359 -8.96 -12.26 4.47
C LEU A 359 -7.44 -12.19 4.64
N HIS A 360 -6.99 -11.73 5.84
CA HIS A 360 -5.60 -11.86 6.26
C HIS A 360 -5.57 -12.52 7.64
N PHE A 361 -5.03 -13.73 7.72
CA PHE A 361 -4.89 -14.47 8.97
C PHE A 361 -3.54 -14.13 9.60
N GLY A 362 -3.58 -13.46 10.74
CA GLY A 362 -2.44 -12.89 11.42
C GLY A 362 -1.93 -13.74 12.56
N MET A 363 -0.62 -14.00 12.59
CA MET A 363 0.05 -14.83 13.60
C MET A 363 0.34 -14.09 14.93
N ALA A 364 -0.42 -13.01 15.21
CA ALA A 364 -0.34 -12.21 16.43
C ALA A 364 -1.64 -11.47 16.69
N MET A 365 -1.83 -10.99 17.92
CA MET A 365 -2.89 -10.02 18.24
C MET A 365 -2.55 -8.65 17.64
N ALA A 366 -3.39 -8.17 16.74
CA ALA A 366 -3.25 -6.88 16.07
C ALA A 366 -4.42 -5.93 16.44
N ASP A 367 -4.68 -5.73 17.73
CA ASP A 367 -5.70 -4.78 18.22
C ASP A 367 -5.22 -3.35 18.04
N ASP A 368 -6.05 -2.48 17.45
CA ASP A 368 -5.72 -1.10 17.14
C ASP A 368 -4.34 -1.00 16.43
N HIS A 369 -4.20 -1.69 15.28
CA HIS A 369 -2.96 -1.77 14.50
C HIS A 369 -1.74 -2.29 15.29
N GLY A 370 -1.97 -3.06 16.38
CA GLY A 370 -0.93 -3.52 17.31
C GLY A 370 -0.48 -2.47 18.33
N ARG A 371 -1.13 -1.30 18.39
CA ARG A 371 -0.85 -0.25 19.39
C ARG A 371 -1.45 -0.59 20.76
N LYS A 372 -2.59 -1.29 20.78
CA LYS A 372 -3.19 -1.80 22.02
C LYS A 372 -2.61 -3.17 22.34
N ARG A 373 -1.95 -3.27 23.47
CA ARG A 373 -1.22 -4.48 23.88
C ARG A 373 -2.09 -5.40 24.73
N HIS A 374 -1.94 -6.70 24.50
CA HIS A 374 -2.54 -7.77 25.28
C HIS A 374 -1.44 -8.65 25.88
N ASN A 375 -1.58 -9.05 27.14
CA ASN A 375 -0.66 -9.98 27.78
C ASN A 375 -0.95 -11.40 27.30
N GLY A 376 0.06 -12.07 26.74
CA GLY A 376 -0.07 -13.42 26.20
C GLY A 376 0.14 -13.50 24.70
N THR A 377 -0.25 -14.62 24.13
CA THR A 377 -0.21 -14.89 22.70
C THR A 377 -1.61 -14.92 22.13
N GLY A 378 -1.73 -14.73 20.82
CA GLY A 378 -3.01 -14.77 20.15
C GLY A 378 -2.86 -14.62 18.64
N PHE A 379 -3.99 -14.58 17.95
CA PHE A 379 -4.05 -14.44 16.52
C PHE A 379 -5.24 -13.58 16.09
N THR A 380 -5.20 -13.11 14.87
CA THR A 380 -6.25 -12.31 14.28
C THR A 380 -6.67 -12.87 12.92
N CYS A 381 -7.91 -12.62 12.54
CA CYS A 381 -8.35 -12.77 11.16
C CYS A 381 -9.00 -11.45 10.74
N HIS A 382 -8.39 -10.82 9.76
CA HIS A 382 -8.87 -9.62 9.13
C HIS A 382 -9.85 -9.97 8.02
N VAL A 383 -10.88 -9.17 7.85
CA VAL A 383 -11.75 -9.18 6.67
C VAL A 383 -11.88 -7.77 6.14
N CYS A 384 -11.45 -7.55 4.90
CA CYS A 384 -11.57 -6.24 4.27
C CYS A 384 -12.45 -6.27 3.02
N LEU A 385 -13.17 -5.16 2.83
CA LEU A 385 -14.00 -4.90 1.65
C LEU A 385 -13.10 -4.55 0.46
N LEU A 386 -13.20 -5.30 -0.65
CA LEU A 386 -12.33 -5.09 -1.82
C LEU A 386 -12.80 -4.01 -2.79
N ARG A 387 -14.10 -3.74 -2.86
CA ARG A 387 -14.67 -2.83 -3.85
C ARG A 387 -15.58 -1.79 -3.19
N PRO A 388 -14.99 -0.86 -2.40
CA PRO A 388 -15.77 0.16 -1.70
C PRO A 388 -16.47 1.08 -2.70
N LYS A 389 -17.74 1.41 -2.41
CA LYS A 389 -18.50 2.44 -3.12
C LYS A 389 -18.31 3.82 -2.50
N SER A 390 -17.98 3.86 -1.21
CA SER A 390 -17.63 5.09 -0.50
C SER A 390 -16.48 5.81 -1.20
N ARG A 391 -16.60 7.12 -1.30
CA ARG A 391 -15.56 8.02 -1.83
C ARG A 391 -15.28 9.10 -0.81
N GLY A 392 -14.01 9.35 -0.61
CA GLY A 392 -13.50 10.35 0.30
C GLY A 392 -12.60 11.34 -0.40
N GLU A 393 -11.86 12.10 0.40
CA GLU A 393 -10.98 13.16 -0.09
C GLU A 393 -9.74 13.36 0.77
N VAL A 394 -8.74 14.01 0.19
CA VAL A 394 -7.57 14.58 0.86
C VAL A 394 -7.56 16.07 0.59
N THR A 395 -7.55 16.88 1.63
CA THR A 395 -7.54 18.34 1.52
C THR A 395 -6.40 18.96 2.35
N LEU A 396 -6.14 20.24 2.15
CA LEU A 396 -5.15 20.97 2.94
C LEU A 396 -5.75 21.35 4.31
N GLY A 397 -4.99 21.10 5.39
CA GLY A 397 -5.26 21.66 6.70
C GLY A 397 -4.73 23.09 6.84
N SER A 398 -3.67 23.44 6.10
CA SER A 398 -3.03 24.75 6.07
C SER A 398 -2.13 24.91 4.84
N ALA A 399 -1.58 26.11 4.63
CA ALA A 399 -0.55 26.36 3.62
C ALA A 399 0.86 25.93 4.05
N ASP A 400 1.05 25.47 5.27
CA ASP A 400 2.34 24.96 5.77
C ASP A 400 2.63 23.58 5.17
N PRO A 401 3.67 23.41 4.35
CA PRO A 401 4.01 22.12 3.74
C PRO A 401 4.44 21.05 4.76
N MET A 402 4.77 21.46 6.00
CA MET A 402 5.14 20.53 7.07
C MET A 402 3.92 20.01 7.85
N ALA A 403 2.74 20.63 7.67
CA ALA A 403 1.50 20.17 8.28
C ALA A 403 0.96 18.92 7.55
N ALA A 404 0.34 18.01 8.32
CA ALA A 404 -0.34 16.85 7.73
C ALA A 404 -1.57 17.29 6.91
N PRO A 405 -1.88 16.60 5.81
CA PRO A 405 -3.14 16.82 5.11
C PRO A 405 -4.33 16.34 5.94
N LEU A 406 -5.50 16.87 5.67
CA LEU A 406 -6.77 16.34 6.18
C LEU A 406 -7.16 15.13 5.31
N ILE A 407 -7.34 13.98 5.95
CA ILE A 407 -7.60 12.71 5.28
C ILE A 407 -8.99 12.24 5.68
N ASP A 408 -9.90 12.18 4.72
CA ASP A 408 -11.25 11.68 4.90
C ASP A 408 -11.53 10.53 3.94
N PRO A 409 -11.35 9.26 4.34
CA PRO A 409 -11.73 8.12 3.53
C PRO A 409 -13.25 7.96 3.37
N ASN A 410 -14.04 8.63 4.20
CA ASN A 410 -15.51 8.53 4.24
C ASN A 410 -15.98 7.07 4.39
N PHE A 411 -15.33 6.31 5.29
CA PHE A 411 -15.65 4.91 5.53
C PHE A 411 -17.13 4.69 5.86
N PHE A 412 -17.77 3.72 5.18
CA PHE A 412 -19.21 3.46 5.26
C PHE A 412 -20.08 4.67 4.90
N GLY A 413 -19.59 5.58 4.08
CA GLY A 413 -20.38 6.67 3.53
C GLY A 413 -21.46 6.17 2.57
N ASP A 414 -21.17 5.10 1.82
CA ASP A 414 -22.18 4.34 1.08
C ASP A 414 -22.66 3.16 1.95
N PRO A 415 -23.99 3.03 2.20
CA PRO A 415 -24.54 1.95 3.01
C PRO A 415 -24.25 0.53 2.49
N ALA A 416 -24.06 0.36 1.17
CA ALA A 416 -23.77 -0.94 0.59
C ALA A 416 -22.43 -1.52 1.08
N ASP A 417 -21.47 -0.66 1.42
CA ASP A 417 -20.16 -1.08 1.95
C ASP A 417 -20.31 -1.76 3.32
N LEU A 418 -21.19 -1.20 4.18
CA LEU A 418 -21.48 -1.78 5.48
C LEU A 418 -22.19 -3.14 5.34
N GLU A 419 -23.17 -3.26 4.43
CA GLU A 419 -23.90 -4.51 4.22
C GLU A 419 -22.99 -5.61 3.63
N THR A 420 -22.08 -5.26 2.72
CA THR A 420 -21.06 -6.20 2.25
C THR A 420 -20.15 -6.65 3.39
N MET A 421 -19.76 -5.73 4.28
CA MET A 421 -18.96 -6.09 5.46
C MET A 421 -19.75 -6.92 6.49
N VAL A 422 -21.08 -6.77 6.62
CA VAL A 422 -21.93 -7.67 7.42
C VAL A 422 -21.87 -9.09 6.85
N ALA A 423 -22.00 -9.25 5.54
CA ALA A 423 -21.87 -10.56 4.89
C ALA A 423 -20.45 -11.12 5.01
N GLY A 424 -19.42 -10.29 4.85
CA GLY A 424 -18.01 -10.64 5.04
C GLY A 424 -17.71 -11.09 6.48
N TYR A 425 -18.27 -10.41 7.48
CA TYR A 425 -18.20 -10.81 8.88
C TYR A 425 -18.73 -12.23 9.08
N LYS A 426 -19.95 -12.53 8.58
CA LYS A 426 -20.57 -13.86 8.68
C LYS A 426 -19.74 -14.93 7.97
N THR A 427 -19.23 -14.64 6.79
CA THR A 427 -18.37 -15.54 6.03
C THR A 427 -17.09 -15.86 6.79
N THR A 428 -16.43 -14.85 7.37
CA THR A 428 -15.23 -15.01 8.19
C THR A 428 -15.52 -15.76 9.48
N ARG A 429 -16.66 -15.47 10.14
CA ARG A 429 -17.11 -16.17 11.34
C ARG A 429 -17.23 -17.67 11.09
N ARG A 430 -17.81 -18.10 9.97
CA ARG A 430 -17.92 -19.51 9.58
C ARG A 430 -16.54 -20.19 9.51
N LEU A 431 -15.53 -19.51 8.99
CA LEU A 431 -14.14 -20.02 8.99
C LEU A 431 -13.59 -20.14 10.42
N MET A 432 -13.77 -19.07 11.23
CA MET A 432 -13.24 -19.04 12.60
C MET A 432 -13.89 -20.05 13.54
N GLU A 433 -15.09 -20.51 13.23
CA GLU A 433 -15.86 -21.48 14.01
C GLU A 433 -15.59 -22.94 13.64
N THR A 434 -14.73 -23.20 12.64
CA THR A 434 -14.32 -24.56 12.29
C THR A 434 -13.60 -25.27 13.46
N PRO A 435 -13.70 -26.60 13.58
CA PRO A 435 -13.02 -27.34 14.63
C PRO A 435 -11.52 -27.07 14.72
N ALA A 436 -10.83 -26.97 13.57
CA ALA A 436 -9.40 -26.72 13.51
C ALA A 436 -9.02 -25.36 14.14
N LEU A 437 -9.71 -24.27 13.82
CA LEU A 437 -9.41 -22.95 14.41
C LEU A 437 -9.99 -22.79 15.81
N ARG A 438 -11.14 -23.40 16.13
CA ARG A 438 -11.67 -23.39 17.50
C ARG A 438 -10.72 -24.02 18.51
N ALA A 439 -10.02 -25.09 18.15
CA ALA A 439 -9.01 -25.71 19.00
C ALA A 439 -7.85 -24.78 19.39
N LEU A 440 -7.61 -23.71 18.63
CA LEU A 440 -6.58 -22.71 18.92
C LEU A 440 -7.09 -21.55 19.79
N GLN A 441 -8.41 -21.41 19.96
CA GLN A 441 -9.02 -20.27 20.64
C GLN A 441 -9.12 -20.51 22.14
N LYS A 442 -8.57 -19.62 22.94
CA LYS A 442 -8.75 -19.60 24.40
C LYS A 442 -9.81 -18.60 24.83
N GLN A 443 -9.80 -17.41 24.22
CA GLN A 443 -10.73 -16.34 24.50
C GLN A 443 -10.96 -15.52 23.23
N GLU A 444 -12.21 -15.36 22.88
CA GLU A 444 -12.64 -14.45 21.80
C GLU A 444 -12.68 -13.01 22.31
N MET A 445 -12.13 -12.09 21.53
CA MET A 445 -12.05 -10.68 21.90
C MET A 445 -13.15 -9.89 21.18
N TYR A 446 -13.96 -9.18 21.94
CA TYR A 446 -14.97 -8.21 21.47
C TYR A 446 -16.18 -8.76 20.71
N THR A 447 -16.13 -9.96 20.13
CA THR A 447 -17.16 -10.46 19.22
C THR A 447 -18.02 -11.59 19.78
N ALA A 448 -17.74 -12.11 20.97
CA ALA A 448 -18.47 -13.23 21.59
C ALA A 448 -19.99 -12.97 21.80
N GLY A 449 -20.37 -11.71 21.99
CA GLY A 449 -21.77 -11.31 22.17
C GLY A 449 -22.50 -10.89 20.90
N VAL A 450 -21.81 -10.86 19.74
CA VAL A 450 -22.36 -10.40 18.46
C VAL A 450 -23.14 -11.52 17.79
N LYS A 451 -24.49 -11.37 17.69
CA LYS A 451 -25.39 -12.43 17.21
C LYS A 451 -26.29 -11.98 16.05
N THR A 452 -26.79 -10.77 16.08
CA THR A 452 -27.72 -10.24 15.07
C THR A 452 -26.97 -9.38 14.05
N ASP A 453 -27.62 -9.09 12.92
CA ASP A 453 -27.06 -8.19 11.90
C ASP A 453 -26.85 -6.78 12.44
N ASP A 454 -27.71 -6.33 13.36
CA ASP A 454 -27.54 -5.03 14.02
C ASP A 454 -26.37 -5.02 14.99
N ASP A 455 -26.12 -6.11 15.72
CA ASP A 455 -24.90 -6.25 16.51
C ASP A 455 -23.66 -6.19 15.61
N ILE A 456 -23.70 -6.85 14.44
CA ILE A 456 -22.59 -6.82 13.46
C ILE A 456 -22.39 -5.41 12.93
N ARG A 457 -23.46 -4.70 12.50
CA ARG A 457 -23.34 -3.30 12.06
C ARG A 457 -22.73 -2.41 13.14
N ASN A 458 -23.14 -2.58 14.39
CA ASN A 458 -22.63 -1.81 15.52
C ASN A 458 -21.16 -2.08 15.78
N ILE A 459 -20.72 -3.35 15.80
CA ILE A 459 -19.32 -3.69 16.04
C ILE A 459 -18.42 -3.27 14.87
N LEU A 460 -18.91 -3.36 13.63
CA LEU A 460 -18.20 -2.87 12.45
C LEU A 460 -17.96 -1.36 12.55
N ARG A 461 -18.98 -0.55 12.85
CA ARG A 461 -18.82 0.90 13.05
C ARG A 461 -17.88 1.24 14.20
N ALA A 462 -17.94 0.45 15.28
CA ALA A 462 -17.12 0.69 16.47
C ALA A 462 -15.66 0.30 16.30
N ARG A 463 -15.31 -0.64 15.43
CA ARG A 463 -13.97 -1.25 15.42
C ARG A 463 -13.31 -1.40 14.05
N SER A 464 -14.03 -1.18 12.95
CA SER A 464 -13.38 -1.19 11.62
C SER A 464 -12.41 -0.02 11.46
N ASP A 465 -11.36 -0.23 10.66
CA ASP A 465 -10.37 0.76 10.28
C ASP A 465 -9.74 0.39 8.93
N THR A 466 -8.73 1.12 8.47
CA THR A 466 -8.00 0.82 7.23
C THR A 466 -7.19 -0.47 7.30
N VAL A 467 -7.02 -1.14 6.16
CA VAL A 467 -5.96 -2.13 5.91
C VAL A 467 -4.80 -1.55 5.06
N TYR A 468 -4.74 -0.20 4.99
CA TYR A 468 -3.59 0.59 4.49
C TYR A 468 -3.45 0.66 2.95
N HIS A 469 -4.56 0.67 2.22
CA HIS A 469 -4.58 0.67 0.75
C HIS A 469 -5.17 1.95 0.11
N PRO A 470 -4.84 3.19 0.60
CA PRO A 470 -5.42 4.41 0.03
C PRO A 470 -4.94 4.64 -1.41
N VAL A 471 -5.89 5.01 -2.28
CA VAL A 471 -5.66 5.28 -3.71
C VAL A 471 -6.60 6.39 -4.23
N GLY A 472 -6.42 6.81 -5.46
CA GLY A 472 -7.45 7.47 -6.26
C GLY A 472 -7.47 9.00 -6.23
N THR A 473 -6.67 9.64 -5.41
CA THR A 473 -6.70 11.10 -5.14
C THR A 473 -6.11 12.00 -6.23
N CYS A 474 -5.51 11.40 -7.26
CA CYS A 474 -5.09 12.04 -8.51
C CYS A 474 -5.52 11.15 -9.68
N LYS A 475 -6.78 10.69 -9.70
CA LYS A 475 -7.25 9.64 -10.60
C LYS A 475 -6.96 9.94 -12.07
N MET A 476 -6.58 8.90 -12.81
CA MET A 476 -6.49 8.97 -14.26
C MET A 476 -7.88 8.88 -14.90
N GLY A 477 -8.04 9.55 -16.03
CA GLY A 477 -9.30 9.57 -16.77
C GLY A 477 -9.36 10.71 -17.76
N SER A 478 -10.54 10.85 -18.41
CA SER A 478 -10.86 11.92 -19.35
C SER A 478 -12.05 12.80 -18.89
N ASP A 479 -12.65 12.47 -17.74
CA ASP A 479 -13.76 13.24 -17.17
C ASP A 479 -13.28 14.51 -16.44
N ALA A 480 -14.21 15.40 -16.12
CA ALA A 480 -13.92 16.71 -15.50
C ALA A 480 -13.21 16.61 -14.12
N MET A 481 -13.28 15.46 -13.45
CA MET A 481 -12.63 15.20 -12.17
C MET A 481 -11.34 14.37 -12.33
N ALA A 482 -10.90 14.06 -13.54
CA ALA A 482 -9.63 13.41 -13.79
C ALA A 482 -8.48 14.39 -13.55
N VAL A 483 -7.43 13.93 -12.87
CA VAL A 483 -6.24 14.71 -12.56
C VAL A 483 -5.14 14.45 -13.59
N VAL A 484 -5.01 13.19 -14.03
CA VAL A 484 -4.03 12.81 -15.06
C VAL A 484 -4.71 12.07 -16.21
N ASP A 485 -4.10 12.14 -17.39
CA ASP A 485 -4.50 11.37 -18.56
C ASP A 485 -4.00 9.92 -18.48
N ALA A 486 -4.32 9.09 -19.49
CA ALA A 486 -3.86 7.70 -19.58
C ALA A 486 -2.33 7.55 -19.71
N LYS A 487 -1.60 8.64 -19.98
CA LYS A 487 -0.14 8.70 -19.97
C LYS A 487 0.41 9.27 -18.65
N LEU A 488 -0.45 9.46 -17.66
CA LEU A 488 -0.16 9.98 -16.32
C LEU A 488 0.31 11.45 -16.30
N LYS A 489 0.09 12.22 -17.37
CA LYS A 489 0.34 13.66 -17.42
C LYS A 489 -0.79 14.40 -16.72
N VAL A 490 -0.43 15.42 -15.92
CA VAL A 490 -1.42 16.27 -15.25
C VAL A 490 -2.14 17.11 -16.30
N HIS A 491 -3.48 17.01 -16.32
CA HIS A 491 -4.31 17.74 -17.29
C HIS A 491 -4.04 19.24 -17.25
N GLY A 492 -3.85 19.84 -18.42
CA GLY A 492 -3.64 21.27 -18.60
C GLY A 492 -2.29 21.82 -18.10
N MET A 493 -1.36 20.92 -17.70
CA MET A 493 -0.01 21.28 -17.27
C MET A 493 1.05 20.65 -18.20
N GLU A 494 2.22 21.26 -18.26
CA GLU A 494 3.35 20.76 -19.02
C GLU A 494 4.48 20.31 -18.09
N GLY A 495 5.21 19.25 -18.50
CA GLY A 495 6.35 18.76 -17.75
C GLY A 495 6.01 18.27 -16.34
N LEU A 496 4.77 17.79 -16.12
CA LEU A 496 4.29 17.30 -14.82
C LEU A 496 3.50 16.00 -14.96
N ARG A 497 3.90 14.98 -14.20
CA ARG A 497 3.18 13.68 -14.06
C ARG A 497 2.96 13.31 -12.62
N VAL A 498 2.00 12.39 -12.41
CA VAL A 498 1.83 11.68 -11.14
C VAL A 498 2.02 10.19 -11.39
N VAL A 499 2.88 9.52 -10.61
CA VAL A 499 3.26 8.10 -10.81
C VAL A 499 3.26 7.37 -9.47
N ASP A 500 2.09 7.13 -8.90
CA ASP A 500 1.87 6.34 -7.70
C ASP A 500 0.42 5.83 -7.60
N ALA A 501 0.02 5.31 -6.46
CA ALA A 501 -1.32 4.75 -6.25
C ALA A 501 -2.45 5.80 -6.35
N SER A 502 -2.15 7.10 -6.28
CA SER A 502 -3.16 8.16 -6.39
C SER A 502 -3.82 8.21 -7.77
N ILE A 503 -3.16 7.65 -8.81
CA ILE A 503 -3.69 7.68 -10.19
C ILE A 503 -4.81 6.66 -10.42
N MET A 504 -4.97 5.67 -9.57
CA MET A 504 -5.96 4.60 -9.74
C MET A 504 -7.38 5.19 -9.80
N PRO A 505 -8.14 4.99 -10.88
CA PRO A 505 -9.52 5.49 -10.95
C PRO A 505 -10.45 4.74 -10.00
N THR A 506 -10.21 3.43 -9.85
CA THR A 506 -10.85 2.54 -8.88
C THR A 506 -9.79 1.73 -8.16
N LEU A 507 -10.05 1.43 -6.89
CA LEU A 507 -9.18 0.60 -6.06
C LEU A 507 -9.15 -0.84 -6.60
N VAL A 508 -7.97 -1.42 -6.75
CA VAL A 508 -7.81 -2.83 -7.15
C VAL A 508 -8.25 -3.77 -6.05
N GLY A 509 -8.81 -4.92 -6.39
CA GLY A 509 -9.26 -5.94 -5.43
C GLY A 509 -8.10 -6.71 -4.80
N GLY A 510 -7.31 -6.05 -3.96
CA GLY A 510 -6.17 -6.64 -3.27
C GLY A 510 -5.15 -5.62 -2.76
N ASN A 511 -3.98 -6.10 -2.33
CA ASN A 511 -2.90 -5.26 -1.84
C ASN A 511 -2.34 -4.36 -2.95
N THR A 512 -2.04 -3.10 -2.65
CA THR A 512 -1.75 -2.06 -3.65
C THR A 512 -0.27 -1.88 -4.00
N ASN A 513 0.65 -2.62 -3.34
CA ASN A 513 2.10 -2.43 -3.57
C ASN A 513 2.56 -2.89 -4.96
N ALA A 514 2.23 -4.12 -5.37
CA ALA A 514 2.58 -4.64 -6.69
C ALA A 514 1.93 -3.81 -7.83
N PRO A 515 0.64 -3.44 -7.76
CA PRO A 515 0.04 -2.50 -8.71
C PRO A 515 0.77 -1.16 -8.81
N THR A 516 1.23 -0.58 -7.69
CA THR A 516 1.97 0.69 -7.71
C THR A 516 3.36 0.54 -8.36
N ILE A 517 4.03 -0.58 -8.16
CA ILE A 517 5.29 -0.91 -8.86
C ILE A 517 5.03 -1.07 -10.36
N MET A 518 3.95 -1.76 -10.75
CA MET A 518 3.54 -1.90 -12.14
C MET A 518 3.28 -0.54 -12.81
N ILE A 519 2.62 0.39 -12.11
CA ILE A 519 2.41 1.76 -12.57
C ILE A 519 3.78 2.44 -12.85
N GLY A 520 4.75 2.30 -11.94
CA GLY A 520 6.11 2.82 -12.12
C GLY A 520 6.85 2.21 -13.32
N GLU A 521 6.72 0.90 -13.51
CA GLU A 521 7.29 0.17 -14.66
C GLU A 521 6.72 0.68 -15.99
N LYS A 522 5.39 0.80 -16.06
CA LYS A 522 4.68 1.27 -17.26
C LYS A 522 4.98 2.73 -17.56
N ALA A 523 4.98 3.59 -16.52
CA ALA A 523 5.32 5.00 -16.66
C ALA A 523 6.73 5.22 -17.22
N ALA A 524 7.70 4.40 -16.80
CA ALA A 524 9.07 4.46 -17.34
C ALA A 524 9.10 4.23 -18.85
N ASP A 525 8.34 3.25 -19.36
CA ASP A 525 8.27 2.99 -20.81
C ASP A 525 7.56 4.10 -21.57
N MET A 526 6.46 4.65 -21.01
CA MET A 526 5.76 5.80 -21.60
C MET A 526 6.70 7.00 -21.74
N ILE A 527 7.48 7.30 -20.70
CA ILE A 527 8.45 8.41 -20.70
C ILE A 527 9.58 8.14 -21.69
N LYS A 528 10.16 6.94 -21.68
CA LYS A 528 11.23 6.55 -22.63
C LYS A 528 10.75 6.60 -24.08
N ALA A 529 9.50 6.24 -24.38
CA ALA A 529 8.93 6.34 -25.71
C ALA A 529 8.78 7.79 -26.20
N GLU A 530 8.48 8.73 -25.31
CA GLU A 530 8.39 10.17 -25.64
C GLU A 530 9.76 10.86 -25.74
N MET A 531 10.84 10.22 -25.28
CA MET A 531 12.21 10.74 -25.40
C MET A 531 12.85 10.43 -26.74
N ARG A 532 12.33 9.43 -27.47
CA ARG A 532 12.79 9.02 -28.81
C ARG A 532 12.20 9.93 -29.89
#